data_e8a0b6d7fba4c95f45a484bea227705a
#
_entry.id   e8a0b6d7fba4c95f45a484bea227705a
#
_cell.length_a   1.000
_cell.length_b   1.000
_cell.length_c   1.000
_cell.angle_alpha   90.00
_cell.angle_beta   90.00
_cell.angle_gamma   90.00
#
_symmetry.space_group_name_H-M   'P 1'
#
loop_
_entity.id
_entity.type
_entity.pdbx_description
1 polymer ?
#
loop_
_entity_poly.entity_id
_entity_poly.type
_entity_poly.pdbx_seq_one_letter_code
_entity_poly.pdbx_strand_id
1 'polypeptide(L)'
;MEKLPKAIVPIIIIAVIAIIFIANSTVNINSGEAGVLFKRFDGGVVTNGEPLKEGFHIVAPWNTVFIYEVRQQTIDESMQVLSSNGLDIKLEATIWFEPVYNQLGLLHKERGEKYISRLIQPAVRSATRAVVGRYKPDELYAQKRESIQNEIYDETNNLLKNQFVQVNRILVRDVSLPPTIKQAIERKLKQEQESLEYEFRLEKATKEKQRQEIEAEGKARANEILNASLSENILKEKGIQATIELSKSENSKIIVIGSGENGMPIILGNN
;
A
#
# COMPACT_ATOMS: atom_id res chain seq x y z
N MET A 1 16.43 -44.94 67.12
CA MET A 1 15.53 -44.71 65.99
C MET A 1 14.11 -44.57 66.56
N GLU A 2 13.68 -43.36 66.84
CA GLU A 2 12.30 -43.13 67.28
C GLU A 2 11.34 -43.53 66.17
N LYS A 3 10.43 -44.41 66.49
CA LYS A 3 9.37 -44.84 65.55
C LYS A 3 8.44 -43.64 65.35
N LEU A 4 8.51 -43.05 64.17
CA LEU A 4 7.54 -42.03 63.72
C LEU A 4 6.12 -42.51 64.13
N PRO A 5 5.33 -41.69 64.80
CA PRO A 5 3.99 -42.06 65.21
C PRO A 5 3.19 -42.44 63.97
N LYS A 6 2.48 -43.60 64.01
CA LYS A 6 1.77 -44.19 62.87
C LYS A 6 0.80 -43.25 62.18
N ALA A 7 0.40 -42.14 62.84
CA ALA A 7 -0.46 -41.10 62.30
C ALA A 7 0.26 -40.07 61.39
N ILE A 8 1.61 -39.96 61.44
CA ILE A 8 2.36 -38.97 60.65
C ILE A 8 2.42 -39.37 59.15
N VAL A 9 2.53 -40.66 58.87
CA VAL A 9 2.63 -41.17 57.50
C VAL A 9 1.39 -40.85 56.66
N PRO A 10 0.14 -41.09 57.10
CA PRO A 10 -1.05 -40.70 56.34
C PRO A 10 -1.19 -39.18 56.18
N ILE A 11 -0.76 -38.38 57.16
CA ILE A 11 -0.79 -36.93 57.06
C ILE A 11 0.17 -36.39 55.97
N ILE A 12 1.38 -36.99 55.88
CA ILE A 12 2.35 -36.64 54.81
C ILE A 12 1.79 -37.03 53.46
N ILE A 13 1.18 -38.19 53.32
CA ILE A 13 0.58 -38.64 52.06
C ILE A 13 -0.55 -37.65 51.62
N ILE A 14 -1.43 -37.29 52.53
CA ILE A 14 -2.51 -36.35 52.26
C ILE A 14 -1.94 -34.95 51.86
N ALA A 15 -0.89 -34.48 52.56
CA ALA A 15 -0.23 -33.23 52.23
C ALA A 15 0.41 -33.26 50.84
N VAL A 16 1.08 -34.33 50.46
CA VAL A 16 1.67 -34.52 49.13
C VAL A 16 0.57 -34.54 48.06
N ILE A 17 -0.51 -35.28 48.30
CA ILE A 17 -1.65 -35.30 47.36
C ILE A 17 -2.27 -33.89 47.20
N ALA A 18 -2.44 -33.17 48.31
CA ALA A 18 -2.97 -31.82 48.27
C ALA A 18 -2.06 -30.85 47.49
N ILE A 19 -0.74 -30.97 47.68
CA ILE A 19 0.24 -30.14 46.92
C ILE A 19 0.16 -30.45 45.43
N ILE A 20 0.13 -31.74 45.06
CA ILE A 20 -0.01 -32.16 43.65
C ILE A 20 -1.34 -31.65 43.07
N PHE A 21 -2.41 -31.70 43.84
CA PHE A 21 -3.73 -31.21 43.42
C PHE A 21 -3.73 -29.71 43.18
N ILE A 22 -3.16 -28.94 44.10
CA ILE A 22 -3.05 -27.48 43.96
C ILE A 22 -2.15 -27.10 42.77
N ALA A 23 -0.99 -27.79 42.64
CA ALA A 23 -0.05 -27.53 41.55
C ALA A 23 -0.67 -27.75 40.16
N ASN A 24 -1.56 -28.74 40.00
CA ASN A 24 -2.25 -29.03 38.75
C ASN A 24 -3.56 -28.24 38.58
N SER A 25 -3.97 -27.45 39.57
CA SER A 25 -5.20 -26.65 39.54
C SER A 25 -4.98 -25.20 39.13
N THR A 26 -3.74 -24.78 38.91
CA THR A 26 -3.40 -23.40 38.64
C THR A 26 -3.01 -23.21 37.18
N VAL A 27 -3.62 -22.20 36.54
CA VAL A 27 -3.30 -21.79 35.16
C VAL A 27 -3.06 -20.27 35.16
N ASN A 28 -1.92 -19.88 34.62
CA ASN A 28 -1.61 -18.46 34.40
C ASN A 28 -1.76 -18.14 32.92
N ILE A 29 -2.59 -17.15 32.59
CA ILE A 29 -2.84 -16.68 31.23
C ILE A 29 -2.13 -15.32 31.11
N ASN A 30 -1.21 -15.22 30.15
CA ASN A 30 -0.44 -14.01 29.93
C ASN A 30 -1.28 -12.89 29.32
N SER A 31 -0.75 -11.65 29.39
CA SER A 31 -1.39 -10.51 28.75
C SER A 31 -1.48 -10.71 27.23
N GLY A 32 -2.67 -10.45 26.68
CA GLY A 32 -2.97 -10.65 25.25
C GLY A 32 -3.33 -12.08 24.88
N GLU A 33 -3.49 -12.96 25.87
CA GLU A 33 -3.98 -14.31 25.70
C GLU A 33 -5.34 -14.50 26.36
N ALA A 34 -6.07 -15.53 25.96
CA ALA A 34 -7.31 -15.94 26.60
C ALA A 34 -7.41 -17.47 26.64
N GLY A 35 -8.05 -17.98 27.69
CA GLY A 35 -8.18 -19.40 27.93
C GLY A 35 -9.54 -19.95 27.55
N VAL A 36 -9.56 -21.06 26.82
CA VAL A 36 -10.77 -21.87 26.59
C VAL A 36 -10.76 -23.06 27.51
N LEU A 37 -11.78 -23.13 28.39
CA LEU A 37 -11.91 -24.19 29.35
C LEU A 37 -12.53 -25.44 28.73
N PHE A 38 -11.85 -26.57 28.85
CA PHE A 38 -12.36 -27.90 28.55
C PHE A 38 -12.66 -28.65 29.85
N LYS A 39 -13.94 -28.90 30.12
CA LYS A 39 -14.40 -29.64 31.28
C LYS A 39 -14.48 -31.14 30.94
N ARG A 40 -13.62 -31.91 31.52
CA ARG A 40 -13.55 -33.36 31.20
C ARG A 40 -14.79 -34.14 31.59
N PHE A 41 -15.45 -33.78 32.69
CA PHE A 41 -16.59 -34.47 33.22
C PHE A 41 -17.93 -33.71 33.15
N ASP A 42 -17.89 -32.49 32.59
CA ASP A 42 -19.06 -31.60 32.56
C ASP A 42 -19.15 -30.82 31.24
N GLY A 43 -19.67 -31.47 30.21
CA GLY A 43 -20.07 -30.81 28.97
C GLY A 43 -18.96 -30.53 27.96
N GLY A 44 -17.68 -30.84 28.24
CA GLY A 44 -16.56 -30.63 27.29
C GLY A 44 -16.13 -29.17 27.15
N VAL A 45 -15.97 -28.69 25.93
CA VAL A 45 -15.55 -27.29 25.67
C VAL A 45 -16.65 -26.32 26.08
N VAL A 46 -16.30 -25.34 26.91
CA VAL A 46 -17.21 -24.27 27.28
C VAL A 46 -17.34 -23.30 26.10
N THR A 47 -18.49 -23.33 25.44
CA THR A 47 -18.80 -22.48 24.28
C THR A 47 -19.72 -21.31 24.64
N ASN A 48 -20.50 -21.45 25.73
CA ASN A 48 -21.44 -20.45 26.19
C ASN A 48 -20.86 -19.72 27.39
N GLY A 49 -20.14 -18.64 27.16
CA GLY A 49 -19.52 -17.81 28.19
C GLY A 49 -18.31 -17.07 27.68
N GLU A 50 -17.87 -16.09 28.46
CA GLU A 50 -16.61 -15.42 28.16
C GLU A 50 -15.42 -16.39 28.37
N PRO A 51 -14.41 -16.35 27.50
CA PRO A 51 -13.14 -17.04 27.74
C PRO A 51 -12.49 -16.58 29.06
N LEU A 52 -11.65 -17.42 29.62
CA LEU A 52 -10.84 -17.03 30.78
C LEU A 52 -9.93 -15.86 30.38
N LYS A 53 -10.02 -14.77 31.12
CA LYS A 53 -9.25 -13.56 30.87
C LYS A 53 -7.77 -13.77 31.28
N GLU A 54 -6.93 -12.80 30.96
CA GLU A 54 -5.56 -12.76 31.46
C GLU A 54 -5.50 -12.76 33.00
N GLY A 55 -4.46 -13.35 33.54
CA GLY A 55 -4.24 -13.45 34.97
C GLY A 55 -4.23 -14.90 35.49
N PHE A 56 -4.31 -15.00 36.82
CA PHE A 56 -4.25 -16.26 37.54
C PHE A 56 -5.63 -16.86 37.74
N HIS A 57 -5.78 -18.14 37.32
CA HIS A 57 -7.02 -18.87 37.43
C HIS A 57 -6.83 -20.18 38.19
N ILE A 58 -7.80 -20.54 39.00
CA ILE A 58 -7.89 -21.85 39.66
C ILE A 58 -8.94 -22.68 38.91
N VAL A 59 -8.48 -23.78 38.35
CA VAL A 59 -9.31 -24.70 37.55
C VAL A 59 -9.20 -26.11 38.15
N ALA A 60 -10.27 -26.87 38.10
CA ALA A 60 -10.18 -28.25 38.60
C ALA A 60 -9.09 -29.03 37.87
N PRO A 61 -8.27 -29.85 38.57
CA PRO A 61 -7.03 -30.43 38.02
C PRO A 61 -7.27 -31.48 36.89
N TRP A 62 -8.50 -31.92 36.72
CA TRP A 62 -8.92 -32.78 35.60
C TRP A 62 -9.37 -32.01 34.37
N ASN A 63 -9.58 -30.70 34.48
CA ASN A 63 -9.95 -29.83 33.34
C ASN A 63 -8.69 -29.35 32.64
N THR A 64 -8.86 -28.97 31.37
CA THR A 64 -7.75 -28.44 30.55
C THR A 64 -8.12 -27.04 30.09
N VAL A 65 -7.14 -26.13 30.10
CA VAL A 65 -7.30 -24.80 29.54
C VAL A 65 -6.41 -24.70 28.30
N PHE A 66 -7.03 -24.38 27.17
CA PHE A 66 -6.33 -24.11 25.92
C PHE A 66 -6.14 -22.62 25.77
N ILE A 67 -4.89 -22.18 25.60
CA ILE A 67 -4.51 -20.77 25.56
C ILE A 67 -4.45 -20.32 24.10
N TYR A 68 -5.10 -19.20 23.80
CA TYR A 68 -5.12 -18.57 22.50
C TYR A 68 -4.59 -17.16 22.59
N GLU A 69 -3.71 -16.76 21.67
CA GLU A 69 -3.38 -15.36 21.46
C GLU A 69 -4.57 -14.65 20.82
N VAL A 70 -5.08 -13.58 21.46
CA VAL A 70 -6.27 -12.84 21.02
C VAL A 70 -5.93 -11.51 20.38
N ARG A 71 -4.66 -11.12 20.39
CA ARG A 71 -4.16 -9.97 19.67
C ARG A 71 -4.11 -10.25 18.17
N GLN A 72 -3.99 -9.20 17.39
CA GLN A 72 -3.76 -9.30 15.96
C GLN A 72 -2.44 -10.05 15.69
N GLN A 73 -2.55 -11.10 14.91
CA GLN A 73 -1.44 -11.95 14.48
C GLN A 73 -1.19 -11.77 12.99
N THR A 74 -0.01 -12.19 12.54
CA THR A 74 0.39 -12.17 11.15
C THR A 74 0.85 -13.55 10.70
N ILE A 75 0.46 -13.92 9.49
CA ILE A 75 1.04 -15.07 8.78
C ILE A 75 1.49 -14.64 7.40
N ASP A 76 2.63 -15.17 6.98
CA ASP A 76 3.13 -15.06 5.62
C ASP A 76 2.79 -16.34 4.86
N GLU A 77 2.20 -16.16 3.69
CA GLU A 77 1.78 -17.27 2.83
C GLU A 77 2.41 -17.10 1.44
N SER A 78 3.09 -18.14 0.98
CA SER A 78 3.62 -18.22 -0.38
C SER A 78 2.86 -19.28 -1.15
N MET A 79 2.29 -18.90 -2.29
CA MET A 79 1.44 -19.78 -3.08
C MET A 79 1.70 -19.65 -4.58
N GLN A 80 1.49 -20.75 -5.29
CA GLN A 80 1.49 -20.77 -6.75
C GLN A 80 0.04 -20.76 -7.23
N VAL A 81 -0.25 -19.83 -8.13
CA VAL A 81 -1.58 -19.60 -8.69
C VAL A 81 -1.50 -19.42 -10.20
N LEU A 82 -2.54 -19.82 -10.89
CA LEU A 82 -2.65 -19.63 -12.34
C LEU A 82 -3.38 -18.31 -12.63
N SER A 83 -2.82 -17.53 -13.55
CA SER A 83 -3.50 -16.36 -14.11
C SER A 83 -4.57 -16.75 -15.13
N SER A 84 -5.34 -15.78 -15.62
CA SER A 84 -6.44 -16.02 -16.58
C SER A 84 -6.00 -16.67 -17.89
N ASN A 85 -4.74 -16.53 -18.28
CA ASN A 85 -4.15 -17.15 -19.48
C ASN A 85 -3.35 -18.43 -19.18
N GLY A 86 -3.49 -19.00 -17.97
CA GLY A 86 -2.84 -20.26 -17.59
C GLY A 86 -1.36 -20.16 -17.22
N LEU A 87 -0.85 -18.96 -16.96
CA LEU A 87 0.53 -18.78 -16.52
C LEU A 87 0.66 -19.00 -15.01
N ASP A 88 1.64 -19.81 -14.61
CA ASP A 88 2.02 -19.99 -13.21
C ASP A 88 2.67 -18.71 -12.64
N ILE A 89 2.10 -18.22 -11.55
CA ILE A 89 2.54 -17.02 -10.83
C ILE A 89 2.79 -17.41 -9.38
N LYS A 90 3.96 -17.08 -8.86
CA LYS A 90 4.24 -17.16 -7.43
C LYS A 90 3.82 -15.85 -6.78
N LEU A 91 2.92 -15.95 -5.80
CA LEU A 91 2.40 -14.83 -5.04
C LEU A 91 2.76 -14.99 -3.57
N GLU A 92 3.27 -13.94 -2.95
CA GLU A 92 3.54 -13.86 -1.53
C GLU A 92 2.62 -12.84 -0.88
N ALA A 93 1.91 -13.26 0.16
CA ALA A 93 0.97 -12.42 0.89
C ALA A 93 1.20 -12.51 2.40
N THR A 94 1.02 -11.38 3.08
CA THR A 94 0.94 -11.29 4.53
C THR A 94 -0.51 -11.05 4.93
N ILE A 95 -1.01 -11.83 5.86
CA ILE A 95 -2.38 -11.79 6.33
C ILE A 95 -2.37 -11.37 7.80
N TRP A 96 -3.12 -10.31 8.13
CA TRP A 96 -3.40 -9.89 9.51
C TRP A 96 -4.77 -10.41 9.91
N PHE A 97 -4.82 -11.12 10.99
CA PHE A 97 -6.05 -11.70 11.51
C PHE A 97 -6.02 -11.76 13.03
N GLU A 98 -7.19 -11.97 13.60
CA GLU A 98 -7.38 -12.21 15.03
C GLU A 98 -8.56 -13.14 15.25
N PRO A 99 -8.55 -13.98 16.28
CA PRO A 99 -9.72 -14.75 16.67
C PRO A 99 -10.77 -13.83 17.32
N VAL A 100 -12.05 -14.12 17.10
CA VAL A 100 -13.12 -13.38 17.74
C VAL A 100 -13.19 -13.78 19.22
N TYR A 101 -12.82 -12.87 20.11
CA TYR A 101 -12.64 -13.11 21.54
C TYR A 101 -13.82 -13.88 22.17
N ASN A 102 -15.04 -13.39 21.98
CA ASN A 102 -16.24 -13.99 22.60
C ASN A 102 -16.62 -15.34 21.97
N GLN A 103 -15.96 -15.76 20.91
CA GLN A 103 -16.27 -16.99 20.18
C GLN A 103 -15.12 -18.01 20.21
N LEU A 104 -14.10 -17.79 21.05
CA LEU A 104 -12.94 -18.69 21.18
C LEU A 104 -13.35 -20.13 21.53
N GLY A 105 -14.35 -20.31 22.39
CA GLY A 105 -14.87 -21.64 22.73
C GLY A 105 -15.44 -22.37 21.51
N LEU A 106 -16.16 -21.65 20.63
CA LEU A 106 -16.67 -22.20 19.38
C LEU A 106 -15.55 -22.49 18.40
N LEU A 107 -14.59 -21.57 18.26
CA LEU A 107 -13.41 -21.76 17.44
C LEU A 107 -12.65 -23.03 17.86
N HIS A 108 -12.41 -23.21 19.17
CA HIS A 108 -11.74 -24.39 19.68
C HIS A 108 -12.54 -25.67 19.39
N LYS A 109 -13.84 -25.66 19.64
CA LYS A 109 -14.71 -26.82 19.44
C LYS A 109 -14.76 -27.27 17.99
N GLU A 110 -14.90 -26.32 17.05
CA GLU A 110 -15.13 -26.64 15.64
C GLU A 110 -13.83 -26.76 14.83
N ARG A 111 -12.80 -25.98 15.14
CA ARG A 111 -11.55 -25.89 14.35
C ARG A 111 -10.33 -26.37 15.10
N GLY A 112 -10.34 -26.29 16.44
CA GLY A 112 -9.24 -26.67 17.32
C GLY A 112 -8.09 -25.67 17.29
N GLU A 113 -7.00 -26.02 17.95
CA GLU A 113 -5.80 -25.16 18.06
C GLU A 113 -5.15 -24.84 16.71
N LYS A 114 -5.24 -25.76 15.75
CA LYS A 114 -4.63 -25.61 14.43
C LYS A 114 -5.51 -24.86 13.43
N TYR A 115 -6.37 -23.95 13.89
CA TYR A 115 -7.31 -23.22 13.06
C TYR A 115 -6.61 -22.39 11.96
N ILE A 116 -5.39 -21.90 12.21
CA ILE A 116 -4.61 -21.15 11.22
C ILE A 116 -4.36 -22.02 9.97
N SER A 117 -3.79 -23.21 10.16
CA SER A 117 -3.43 -24.09 9.05
C SER A 117 -4.64 -24.83 8.44
N ARG A 118 -5.71 -25.03 9.22
CA ARG A 118 -6.89 -25.77 8.78
C ARG A 118 -7.99 -24.88 8.17
N LEU A 119 -8.01 -23.59 8.52
CA LEU A 119 -9.07 -22.67 8.13
C LEU A 119 -8.51 -21.47 7.39
N ILE A 120 -7.63 -20.66 8.00
CA ILE A 120 -7.20 -19.38 7.46
C ILE A 120 -6.37 -19.58 6.19
N GLN A 121 -5.31 -20.37 6.25
CA GLN A 121 -4.45 -20.60 5.08
C GLN A 121 -5.19 -21.19 3.87
N PRO A 122 -6.03 -22.24 4.00
CA PRO A 122 -6.81 -22.73 2.86
C PRO A 122 -7.80 -21.70 2.31
N ALA A 123 -8.44 -20.89 3.16
CA ALA A 123 -9.35 -19.85 2.73
C ALA A 123 -8.63 -18.78 1.90
N VAL A 124 -7.50 -18.28 2.38
CA VAL A 124 -6.67 -17.31 1.67
C VAL A 124 -6.17 -17.87 0.34
N ARG A 125 -5.69 -19.12 0.31
CA ARG A 125 -5.25 -19.77 -0.93
C ARG A 125 -6.39 -19.91 -1.94
N SER A 126 -7.58 -20.26 -1.47
CA SER A 126 -8.77 -20.40 -2.32
C SER A 126 -9.19 -19.05 -2.89
N ALA A 127 -9.29 -18.01 -2.04
CA ALA A 127 -9.62 -16.66 -2.45
C ALA A 127 -8.60 -16.11 -3.46
N THR A 128 -7.31 -16.25 -3.15
CA THR A 128 -6.24 -15.78 -4.03
C THR A 128 -6.31 -16.47 -5.40
N ARG A 129 -6.52 -17.80 -5.43
CA ARG A 129 -6.65 -18.54 -6.69
C ARG A 129 -7.86 -18.09 -7.49
N ALA A 130 -8.99 -17.86 -6.84
CA ALA A 130 -10.21 -17.41 -7.49
C ALA A 130 -10.07 -15.99 -8.08
N VAL A 131 -9.42 -15.10 -7.36
CA VAL A 131 -9.22 -13.71 -7.79
C VAL A 131 -8.15 -13.64 -8.89
N VAL A 132 -6.94 -14.17 -8.64
CA VAL A 132 -5.82 -14.11 -9.59
C VAL A 132 -6.16 -14.77 -10.92
N GLY A 133 -6.96 -15.84 -10.90
CA GLY A 133 -7.44 -16.52 -12.13
C GLY A 133 -8.30 -15.64 -13.05
N ARG A 134 -8.78 -14.49 -12.60
CA ARG A 134 -9.54 -13.52 -13.40
C ARG A 134 -8.66 -12.49 -14.10
N TYR A 135 -7.41 -12.30 -13.65
CA TYR A 135 -6.51 -11.24 -14.10
C TYR A 135 -5.41 -11.76 -15.03
N LYS A 136 -4.98 -10.90 -15.94
CA LYS A 136 -3.82 -11.15 -16.78
C LYS A 136 -2.52 -10.87 -16.02
N PRO A 137 -1.38 -11.49 -16.39
CA PRO A 137 -0.10 -11.29 -15.72
C PRO A 137 0.38 -9.84 -15.69
N ASP A 138 0.13 -9.07 -16.76
CA ASP A 138 0.50 -7.66 -16.86
C ASP A 138 -0.32 -6.78 -15.90
N GLU A 139 -1.60 -7.08 -15.70
CA GLU A 139 -2.46 -6.39 -14.73
C GLU A 139 -2.03 -6.66 -13.27
N LEU A 140 -1.65 -7.91 -12.98
CA LEU A 140 -1.14 -8.34 -11.67
C LEU A 140 0.20 -7.67 -11.32
N TYR A 141 1.07 -7.50 -12.32
CA TYR A 141 2.42 -6.99 -12.11
C TYR A 141 2.48 -5.46 -11.97
N ALA A 142 1.70 -4.70 -12.75
CA ALA A 142 1.92 -3.27 -12.92
C ALA A 142 0.75 -2.35 -12.53
N GLN A 143 -0.51 -2.75 -12.76
CA GLN A 143 -1.57 -1.74 -12.80
C GLN A 143 -2.67 -1.86 -11.73
N LYS A 144 -2.99 -3.07 -11.27
CA LYS A 144 -4.19 -3.32 -10.44
C LYS A 144 -3.91 -3.97 -9.09
N ARG A 145 -2.70 -3.84 -8.57
CA ARG A 145 -2.27 -4.52 -7.35
C ARG A 145 -3.19 -4.24 -6.16
N GLU A 146 -3.57 -2.99 -5.96
CA GLU A 146 -4.46 -2.59 -4.87
C GLU A 146 -5.88 -3.16 -5.03
N SER A 147 -6.44 -3.09 -6.25
CA SER A 147 -7.76 -3.65 -6.54
C SER A 147 -7.79 -5.17 -6.30
N ILE A 148 -6.75 -5.87 -6.76
CA ILE A 148 -6.60 -7.32 -6.59
C ILE A 148 -6.46 -7.68 -5.11
N GLN A 149 -5.68 -6.92 -4.36
CA GLN A 149 -5.53 -7.09 -2.91
C GLN A 149 -6.85 -6.95 -2.18
N ASN A 150 -7.65 -5.94 -2.53
CA ASN A 150 -8.97 -5.70 -1.95
C ASN A 150 -9.95 -6.83 -2.32
N GLU A 151 -9.95 -7.31 -3.56
CA GLU A 151 -10.77 -8.46 -3.96
C GLU A 151 -10.37 -9.75 -3.24
N ILE A 152 -9.07 -10.00 -3.03
CA ILE A 152 -8.60 -11.16 -2.25
C ILE A 152 -9.07 -11.04 -0.80
N TYR A 153 -9.01 -9.84 -0.23
CA TYR A 153 -9.49 -9.58 1.12
C TYR A 153 -11.01 -9.85 1.23
N ASP A 154 -11.81 -9.30 0.32
CA ASP A 154 -13.26 -9.48 0.31
C ASP A 154 -13.66 -10.94 0.12
N GLU A 155 -13.03 -11.64 -0.81
CA GLU A 155 -13.28 -13.07 -1.05
C GLU A 155 -12.87 -13.92 0.16
N THR A 156 -11.72 -13.59 0.79
CA THR A 156 -11.28 -14.28 2.01
C THR A 156 -12.27 -14.07 3.15
N ASN A 157 -12.74 -12.84 3.36
CA ASN A 157 -13.73 -12.54 4.39
C ASN A 157 -15.06 -13.25 4.12
N ASN A 158 -15.48 -13.37 2.88
CA ASN A 158 -16.67 -14.13 2.51
C ASN A 158 -16.53 -15.61 2.88
N LEU A 159 -15.36 -16.21 2.61
CA LEU A 159 -15.07 -17.61 2.95
C LEU A 159 -14.96 -17.83 4.48
N LEU A 160 -14.47 -16.84 5.20
CA LEU A 160 -14.28 -16.89 6.66
C LEU A 160 -15.48 -16.37 7.45
N LYS A 161 -16.54 -15.95 6.77
CA LYS A 161 -17.76 -15.48 7.43
C LYS A 161 -18.32 -16.55 8.37
N ASN A 162 -18.58 -16.17 9.61
CA ASN A 162 -19.06 -17.06 10.68
C ASN A 162 -18.08 -18.20 11.08
N GLN A 163 -16.78 -18.01 10.87
CA GLN A 163 -15.76 -19.00 11.21
C GLN A 163 -14.96 -18.63 12.47
N PHE A 164 -15.49 -17.71 13.28
CA PHE A 164 -14.93 -17.31 14.59
C PHE A 164 -13.54 -16.63 14.52
N VAL A 165 -13.13 -16.20 13.33
CA VAL A 165 -11.91 -15.45 13.07
C VAL A 165 -12.24 -14.24 12.22
N GLN A 166 -11.46 -13.16 12.42
CA GLN A 166 -11.57 -11.93 11.64
C GLN A 166 -10.26 -11.70 10.91
N VAL A 167 -10.34 -11.47 9.62
CA VAL A 167 -9.20 -11.00 8.84
C VAL A 167 -9.29 -9.49 8.75
N ASN A 168 -8.24 -8.81 9.24
CA ASN A 168 -8.20 -7.35 9.28
C ASN A 168 -7.64 -6.78 7.99
N ARG A 169 -6.63 -7.45 7.42
CA ARG A 169 -5.98 -7.00 6.18
C ARG A 169 -5.23 -8.15 5.50
N ILE A 170 -5.16 -8.07 4.18
CA ILE A 170 -4.26 -8.90 3.37
C ILE A 170 -3.36 -7.95 2.58
N LEU A 171 -2.07 -8.20 2.57
CA LEU A 171 -1.09 -7.47 1.78
C LEU A 171 -0.41 -8.42 0.81
N VAL A 172 -0.52 -8.14 -0.47
CA VAL A 172 0.25 -8.82 -1.50
C VAL A 172 1.65 -8.20 -1.54
N ARG A 173 2.67 -8.96 -1.10
CA ARG A 173 4.06 -8.48 -0.99
C ARG A 173 4.79 -8.55 -2.32
N ASP A 174 4.76 -9.72 -2.93
CA ASP A 174 5.45 -9.96 -4.19
C ASP A 174 4.61 -10.79 -5.16
N VAL A 175 4.78 -10.51 -6.44
CA VAL A 175 4.20 -11.24 -7.56
C VAL A 175 5.33 -11.60 -8.50
N SER A 176 5.83 -12.82 -8.36
CA SER A 176 6.95 -13.31 -9.16
C SER A 176 6.46 -14.04 -10.40
N LEU A 177 6.90 -13.54 -11.55
CA LEU A 177 6.63 -14.11 -12.86
C LEU A 177 7.86 -14.88 -13.38
N PRO A 178 7.69 -15.88 -14.25
CA PRO A 178 8.81 -16.48 -14.96
C PRO A 178 9.64 -15.42 -15.69
N PRO A 179 10.99 -15.52 -15.69
CA PRO A 179 11.88 -14.46 -16.20
C PRO A 179 11.59 -14.06 -17.64
N THR A 180 11.23 -15.00 -18.50
CA THR A 180 10.89 -14.76 -19.91
C THR A 180 9.66 -13.89 -20.07
N ILE A 181 8.65 -14.14 -19.27
CA ILE A 181 7.37 -13.40 -19.27
C ILE A 181 7.58 -12.01 -18.67
N LYS A 182 8.31 -11.93 -17.53
CA LYS A 182 8.68 -10.66 -16.92
C LYS A 182 9.37 -9.72 -17.92
N GLN A 183 10.38 -10.22 -18.65
CA GLN A 183 11.07 -9.45 -19.68
C GLN A 183 10.17 -9.04 -20.85
N ALA A 184 9.20 -9.88 -21.22
CA ALA A 184 8.24 -9.53 -22.27
C ALA A 184 7.28 -8.41 -21.83
N ILE A 185 6.80 -8.47 -20.59
CA ILE A 185 5.95 -7.44 -19.99
C ILE A 185 6.73 -6.13 -19.85
N GLU A 186 7.96 -6.16 -19.33
CA GLU A 186 8.83 -4.99 -19.19
C GLU A 186 9.09 -4.32 -20.55
N ARG A 187 9.37 -5.11 -21.59
CA ARG A 187 9.51 -4.57 -22.97
C ARG A 187 8.23 -3.91 -23.47
N LYS A 188 7.08 -4.55 -23.26
CA LYS A 188 5.78 -4.00 -23.65
C LYS A 188 5.52 -2.66 -22.92
N LEU A 189 5.70 -2.64 -21.61
CA LEU A 189 5.53 -1.42 -20.80
C LEU A 189 6.47 -0.30 -21.24
N LYS A 190 7.72 -0.64 -21.57
CA LYS A 190 8.69 0.33 -22.09
C LYS A 190 8.21 0.93 -23.41
N GLN A 191 7.75 0.09 -24.34
CA GLN A 191 7.22 0.56 -25.64
C GLN A 191 5.96 1.44 -25.47
N GLU A 192 5.06 1.06 -24.55
CA GLU A 192 3.89 1.88 -24.21
C GLU A 192 4.30 3.25 -23.68
N GLN A 193 5.29 3.30 -22.77
CA GLN A 193 5.81 4.56 -22.22
C GLN A 193 6.51 5.41 -23.30
N GLU A 194 7.29 4.81 -24.17
CA GLU A 194 7.93 5.51 -25.31
C GLU A 194 6.88 6.08 -26.27
N SER A 195 5.79 5.34 -26.54
CA SER A 195 4.68 5.83 -27.36
C SER A 195 3.96 7.01 -26.72
N LEU A 196 3.64 6.93 -25.44
CA LEU A 196 3.03 8.04 -24.68
C LEU A 196 3.93 9.27 -24.63
N GLU A 197 5.24 9.08 -24.45
CA GLU A 197 6.21 10.18 -24.49
C GLU A 197 6.23 10.84 -25.88
N TYR A 198 6.16 10.04 -26.95
CA TYR A 198 6.12 10.57 -28.32
C TYR A 198 4.84 11.36 -28.58
N GLU A 199 3.68 10.88 -28.16
CA GLU A 199 2.42 11.60 -28.24
C GLU A 199 2.47 12.93 -27.47
N PHE A 200 3.01 12.91 -26.26
CA PHE A 200 3.20 14.13 -25.47
C PHE A 200 4.14 15.14 -26.15
N ARG A 201 5.24 14.67 -26.76
CA ARG A 201 6.15 15.51 -27.52
C ARG A 201 5.47 16.13 -28.75
N LEU A 202 4.64 15.37 -29.47
CA LEU A 202 3.83 15.87 -30.57
C LEU A 202 2.84 16.95 -30.14
N GLU A 203 2.10 16.69 -29.06
CA GLU A 203 1.18 17.66 -28.49
C GLU A 203 1.88 18.96 -28.10
N LYS A 204 3.02 18.84 -27.41
CA LYS A 204 3.85 19.99 -27.03
C LYS A 204 4.33 20.78 -28.24
N ALA A 205 4.83 20.10 -29.28
CA ALA A 205 5.28 20.75 -30.52
C ALA A 205 4.14 21.45 -31.24
N THR A 206 2.94 20.84 -31.25
CA THR A 206 1.75 21.45 -31.84
C THR A 206 1.31 22.72 -31.09
N LYS A 207 1.30 22.66 -29.76
CA LYS A 207 1.00 23.83 -28.92
C LYS A 207 2.05 24.93 -29.09
N GLU A 208 3.32 24.57 -29.20
CA GLU A 208 4.39 25.55 -29.42
C GLU A 208 4.26 26.19 -30.79
N LYS A 209 3.93 25.43 -31.84
CA LYS A 209 3.62 26.00 -33.19
C LYS A 209 2.46 27.00 -33.10
N GLN A 210 1.35 26.63 -32.45
CA GLN A 210 0.20 27.53 -32.28
C GLN A 210 0.59 28.80 -31.51
N ARG A 211 1.39 28.68 -30.47
CA ARG A 211 1.90 29.83 -29.71
C ARG A 211 2.70 30.79 -30.61
N GLN A 212 3.62 30.22 -31.43
CA GLN A 212 4.43 31.02 -32.37
C GLN A 212 3.59 31.68 -33.44
N GLU A 213 2.57 31.01 -33.98
CA GLU A 213 1.62 31.56 -34.93
C GLU A 213 0.86 32.74 -34.33
N ILE A 214 0.27 32.57 -33.12
CA ILE A 214 -0.43 33.66 -32.42
C ILE A 214 0.50 34.83 -32.10
N GLU A 215 1.74 34.57 -31.70
CA GLU A 215 2.73 35.61 -31.44
C GLU A 215 3.12 36.36 -32.71
N ALA A 216 3.32 35.64 -33.83
CA ALA A 216 3.58 36.27 -35.14
C ALA A 216 2.42 37.11 -35.67
N GLU A 217 1.19 36.58 -35.55
CA GLU A 217 -0.04 37.35 -35.89
C GLU A 217 -0.19 38.58 -34.99
N GLY A 218 0.05 38.46 -33.70
CA GLY A 218 0.04 39.59 -32.77
C GLY A 218 1.06 40.66 -33.12
N LYS A 219 2.28 40.28 -33.47
CA LYS A 219 3.32 41.20 -33.94
C LYS A 219 2.95 41.85 -35.27
N ALA A 220 2.41 41.07 -36.22
CA ALA A 220 1.97 41.61 -37.51
C ALA A 220 0.84 42.67 -37.33
N ARG A 221 -0.17 42.35 -36.52
CA ARG A 221 -1.23 43.30 -36.18
C ARG A 221 -0.74 44.54 -35.45
N ALA A 222 0.16 44.37 -34.49
CA ALA A 222 0.78 45.50 -33.78
C ALA A 222 1.55 46.42 -34.74
N ASN A 223 2.31 45.85 -35.68
CA ASN A 223 3.03 46.59 -36.70
C ASN A 223 2.08 47.32 -37.69
N GLU A 224 0.97 46.68 -38.07
CA GLU A 224 -0.03 47.26 -38.92
C GLU A 224 -0.69 48.49 -38.24
N ILE A 225 -1.07 48.36 -36.97
CA ILE A 225 -1.62 49.47 -36.16
C ILE A 225 -0.59 50.61 -36.00
N LEU A 226 0.67 50.26 -35.73
CA LEU A 226 1.77 51.23 -35.65
C LEU A 226 1.96 51.96 -36.97
N ASN A 227 2.00 51.26 -38.09
CA ASN A 227 2.17 51.86 -39.41
C ASN A 227 0.97 52.77 -39.79
N ALA A 228 -0.25 52.36 -39.43
CA ALA A 228 -1.45 53.19 -39.65
C ALA A 228 -1.49 54.44 -38.76
N SER A 229 -0.87 54.41 -37.59
CA SER A 229 -0.81 55.51 -36.62
C SER A 229 0.40 56.42 -36.78
N LEU A 230 1.47 55.99 -37.48
CA LEU A 230 2.71 56.75 -37.68
C LEU A 230 2.57 57.69 -38.87
N SER A 231 2.12 58.93 -38.62
CA SER A 231 2.32 59.99 -39.56
C SER A 231 3.76 60.52 -39.61
N GLU A 232 4.20 61.10 -40.71
CA GLU A 232 5.54 61.66 -40.87
C GLU A 232 5.95 62.64 -39.74
N ASN A 233 5.00 63.29 -39.16
CA ASN A 233 5.17 64.23 -38.04
C ASN A 233 5.46 63.49 -36.72
N ILE A 234 4.80 62.39 -36.48
CA ILE A 234 5.04 61.51 -35.25
C ILE A 234 6.39 60.88 -35.32
N LEU A 235 6.86 60.45 -36.49
CA LEU A 235 8.22 59.91 -36.67
C LEU A 235 9.30 60.98 -36.41
N LYS A 236 9.10 62.22 -36.86
CA LYS A 236 9.95 63.38 -36.56
C LYS A 236 10.00 63.68 -35.06
N GLU A 237 8.83 63.67 -34.39
CA GLU A 237 8.73 63.94 -32.96
C GLU A 237 9.46 62.88 -32.14
N LYS A 238 9.24 61.56 -32.45
CA LYS A 238 9.96 60.48 -31.80
C LYS A 238 11.46 60.47 -32.06
N GLY A 239 11.87 60.87 -33.25
CA GLY A 239 13.30 61.11 -33.62
C GLY A 239 13.94 62.18 -32.74
N ILE A 240 13.26 63.32 -32.56
CA ILE A 240 13.68 64.42 -31.71
C ILE A 240 13.74 63.96 -30.22
N GLN A 241 12.76 63.23 -29.75
CA GLN A 241 12.69 62.76 -28.40
C GLN A 241 13.80 61.75 -28.08
N ALA A 242 14.09 60.84 -28.99
CA ALA A 242 15.24 59.88 -28.87
C ALA A 242 16.58 60.65 -28.88
N THR A 243 16.70 61.72 -29.68
CA THR A 243 17.91 62.52 -29.67
C THR A 243 18.12 63.29 -28.36
N ILE A 244 17.01 63.76 -27.74
CA ILE A 244 17.06 64.42 -26.42
C ILE A 244 17.44 63.43 -25.33
N GLU A 245 16.89 62.18 -25.34
CA GLU A 245 17.27 61.15 -24.40
C GLU A 245 18.74 60.73 -24.54
N LEU A 246 19.23 60.60 -25.76
CA LEU A 246 20.64 60.34 -26.03
C LEU A 246 21.55 61.47 -25.55
N SER A 247 21.13 62.71 -25.68
CA SER A 247 21.89 63.88 -25.20
C SER A 247 21.99 63.96 -23.67
N LYS A 248 21.11 63.32 -22.96
CA LYS A 248 21.10 63.20 -21.47
C LYS A 248 21.83 61.99 -20.95
N SER A 249 22.30 61.11 -21.82
CA SER A 249 23.04 59.87 -21.42
C SER A 249 24.48 60.26 -21.04
N GLU A 250 24.92 59.89 -19.84
CA GLU A 250 26.26 60.18 -19.33
C GLU A 250 27.39 59.44 -20.09
N ASN A 251 27.08 58.50 -20.97
CA ASN A 251 28.01 57.84 -21.86
C ASN A 251 28.10 58.56 -23.20
N SER A 252 29.06 59.42 -23.38
CA SER A 252 29.38 60.14 -24.61
C SER A 252 29.83 59.21 -25.73
N LYS A 253 28.87 58.68 -26.49
CA LYS A 253 29.12 58.05 -27.79
C LYS A 253 28.75 59.06 -28.85
N ILE A 254 29.70 59.34 -29.76
CA ILE A 254 29.44 60.24 -30.90
C ILE A 254 28.49 59.51 -31.86
N ILE A 255 27.26 60.01 -31.97
CA ILE A 255 26.29 59.49 -32.91
C ILE A 255 26.24 60.44 -34.10
N VAL A 256 26.69 59.98 -35.27
CA VAL A 256 26.55 60.71 -36.51
C VAL A 256 25.22 60.29 -37.13
N ILE A 257 24.25 61.23 -37.15
CA ILE A 257 22.97 61.03 -37.82
C ILE A 257 23.19 61.45 -39.29
N GLY A 258 23.41 60.45 -40.18
CA GLY A 258 23.45 60.69 -41.58
C GLY A 258 22.08 60.91 -42.18
N SER A 259 21.87 61.94 -42.98
CA SER A 259 20.66 62.13 -43.78
C SER A 259 20.74 61.25 -45.04
N GLY A 260 20.48 59.92 -44.88
CA GLY A 260 20.25 59.04 -46.01
C GLY A 260 18.73 58.83 -46.19
N GLU A 261 18.31 58.56 -47.41
CA GLU A 261 16.90 58.36 -47.81
C GLU A 261 16.07 57.41 -46.94
N ASN A 262 16.70 56.62 -46.01
CA ASN A 262 16.08 55.72 -45.09
C ASN A 262 16.36 55.94 -43.57
N GLY A 263 16.99 57.10 -43.22
CA GLY A 263 17.00 57.63 -41.83
C GLY A 263 17.50 56.72 -40.70
N MET A 264 18.35 55.70 -40.96
CA MET A 264 18.90 54.86 -39.91
C MET A 264 20.16 55.46 -39.30
N PRO A 265 20.25 55.61 -37.97
CA PRO A 265 21.47 56.10 -37.33
C PRO A 265 22.53 55.03 -37.39
N ILE A 266 23.75 55.39 -37.84
CA ILE A 266 24.95 54.53 -37.76
C ILE A 266 25.62 54.79 -36.40
N ILE A 267 25.66 53.78 -35.56
CA ILE A 267 26.38 53.84 -34.29
C ILE A 267 27.83 53.39 -34.53
N LEU A 268 28.74 54.28 -34.46
CA LEU A 268 30.19 53.96 -34.43
C LEU A 268 30.61 53.78 -32.97
N GLY A 269 30.79 52.54 -32.58
CA GLY A 269 31.38 52.21 -31.28
C GLY A 269 32.91 52.38 -31.35
N ASN A 270 33.48 53.11 -30.40
CA ASN A 270 34.92 53.14 -30.20
C ASN A 270 35.31 52.01 -29.26
N ASN A 271 36.38 51.25 -29.63
CA ASN A 271 37.03 50.23 -28.78
C ASN A 271 37.67 50.85 -27.58
#